data_20725f2b67702bcf7d182c74cc7437dc
#
_entry.id   20725f2b67702bcf7d182c74cc7437dc
#
_cell.length_a   1.000
_cell.length_b   1.000
_cell.length_c   1.000
_cell.angle_alpha   90.00
_cell.angle_beta   90.00
_cell.angle_gamma   90.00
#
_symmetry.space_group_name_H-M   'P 1'
#
loop_
_entity.id
_entity.type
_entity.pdbx_description
1 polymer ?
#
loop_
_entity_poly.entity_id
_entity_poly.type
_entity_poly.pdbx_seq_one_letter_code
_entity_poly.pdbx_strand_id
1 'polypeptide(L)'
;MGSGNVQVHRAGHEAFNQRDFEAMTKQYADTITWTDHAQGRTFRTRQEFTDDFLPGWVQTSSDIRIDGPRYLDAGQTVVCTFTVAGTHDGPLGPFPATGKEFALPLCEMWHFDSSGQVIGGDLYYDQVSLLAQLGLMPQSSNA
;
A
#
# COMPACT_ATOMS: atom_id res chain seq x y z
N MET A 1 -5.07 -23.85 -11.54
CA MET A 1 -3.77 -23.68 -10.91
C MET A 1 -3.61 -22.27 -10.42
N GLY A 2 -3.45 -22.09 -9.13
CA GLY A 2 -3.12 -20.79 -8.61
C GLY A 2 -1.80 -20.33 -9.22
N SER A 3 -1.72 -19.11 -9.72
CA SER A 3 -0.47 -18.61 -10.26
C SER A 3 0.53 -18.39 -9.13
N GLY A 4 1.81 -18.62 -9.42
CA GLY A 4 2.88 -18.23 -8.51
C GLY A 4 2.84 -16.75 -8.17
N ASN A 5 2.21 -15.94 -9.02
CA ASN A 5 2.08 -14.50 -8.82
C ASN A 5 1.23 -14.16 -7.60
N VAL A 6 0.15 -14.90 -7.33
CA VAL A 6 -0.63 -14.72 -6.10
C VAL A 6 0.25 -14.98 -4.87
N GLN A 7 1.08 -16.02 -4.91
CA GLN A 7 1.97 -16.32 -3.79
C GLN A 7 3.00 -15.24 -3.57
N VAL A 8 3.54 -14.66 -4.64
CA VAL A 8 4.49 -13.55 -4.56
C VAL A 8 3.84 -12.33 -3.93
N HIS A 9 2.61 -11.99 -4.35
CA HIS A 9 1.87 -10.86 -3.80
C HIS A 9 1.59 -11.07 -2.31
N ARG A 10 1.11 -12.26 -1.95
CA ARG A 10 0.84 -12.62 -0.55
C ARG A 10 2.10 -12.54 0.31
N ALA A 11 3.20 -13.12 -0.16
CA ALA A 11 4.47 -13.08 0.55
C ALA A 11 4.97 -11.65 0.73
N GLY A 12 4.74 -10.79 -0.27
CA GLY A 12 5.07 -9.37 -0.19
C GLY A 12 4.30 -8.67 0.93
N HIS A 13 3.00 -8.91 1.05
CA HIS A 13 2.21 -8.33 2.13
C HIS A 13 2.63 -8.84 3.51
N GLU A 14 2.96 -10.12 3.62
CA GLU A 14 3.47 -10.68 4.87
C GLU A 14 4.81 -10.02 5.25
N ALA A 15 5.70 -9.82 4.29
CA ALA A 15 6.96 -9.13 4.50
C ALA A 15 6.75 -7.68 4.95
N PHE A 16 5.79 -6.98 4.37
CA PHE A 16 5.43 -5.62 4.81
C PHE A 16 5.04 -5.62 6.29
N ASN A 17 4.18 -6.54 6.71
CA ASN A 17 3.76 -6.63 8.10
C ASN A 17 4.92 -6.93 9.04
N GLN A 18 5.96 -7.60 8.54
CA GLN A 18 7.20 -7.87 9.29
C GLN A 18 8.21 -6.72 9.18
N ARG A 19 7.90 -5.66 8.41
CA ARG A 19 8.79 -4.53 8.13
C ARG A 19 10.03 -4.93 7.31
N ASP A 20 9.96 -6.06 6.61
CA ASP A 20 11.05 -6.52 5.74
C ASP A 20 10.78 -6.04 4.31
N PHE A 21 11.10 -4.79 4.04
CA PHE A 21 10.82 -4.16 2.75
C PHE A 21 11.70 -4.71 1.63
N GLU A 22 12.89 -5.15 1.95
CA GLU A 22 13.76 -5.82 0.96
C GLU A 22 13.14 -7.15 0.50
N ALA A 23 12.63 -7.93 1.43
CA ALA A 23 11.94 -9.18 1.10
C ALA A 23 10.67 -8.91 0.29
N MET A 24 9.92 -7.86 0.64
CA MET A 24 8.70 -7.50 -0.08
C MET A 24 8.96 -7.21 -1.55
N THR A 25 10.07 -6.56 -1.86
CA THR A 25 10.38 -6.09 -3.22
C THR A 25 11.39 -6.95 -3.96
N LYS A 26 11.78 -8.09 -3.41
CA LYS A 26 12.83 -8.90 -4.04
C LYS A 26 12.46 -9.43 -5.43
N GLN A 27 11.17 -9.59 -5.72
CA GLN A 27 10.68 -10.03 -7.02
C GLN A 27 10.39 -8.87 -7.97
N TYR A 28 10.62 -7.63 -7.54
CA TYR A 28 10.42 -6.46 -8.39
C TYR A 28 11.56 -6.30 -9.37
N ALA A 29 11.24 -5.91 -10.59
CA ALA A 29 12.23 -5.44 -11.55
C ALA A 29 12.88 -4.15 -11.03
N ASP A 30 14.09 -3.83 -11.49
CA ASP A 30 14.77 -2.60 -11.09
C ASP A 30 14.00 -1.36 -11.55
N THR A 31 13.42 -1.41 -12.75
CA THR A 31 12.57 -0.37 -13.29
C THR A 31 11.12 -0.84 -13.23
N ILE A 32 10.26 -0.02 -12.66
CA ILE A 32 8.84 -0.32 -12.48
C ILE A 32 8.00 0.90 -12.86
N THR A 33 6.69 0.70 -12.91
CA THR A 33 5.72 1.80 -12.91
C THR A 33 4.69 1.48 -11.85
N TRP A 34 4.84 2.07 -10.69
CA TRP A 34 3.96 1.81 -9.55
C TRP A 34 3.30 3.10 -9.11
N THR A 35 1.98 3.17 -9.17
CA THR A 35 1.22 4.40 -8.95
C THR A 35 0.31 4.29 -7.73
N ASP A 36 0.45 5.23 -6.83
CA ASP A 36 -0.53 5.50 -5.77
C ASP A 36 -1.51 6.53 -6.33
N HIS A 37 -2.69 6.07 -6.72
CA HIS A 37 -3.67 6.92 -7.39
C HIS A 37 -4.35 7.90 -6.45
N ALA A 38 -4.41 7.60 -5.16
CA ALA A 38 -5.00 8.52 -4.19
C ALA A 38 -4.11 9.74 -3.96
N GLN A 39 -2.78 9.56 -4.03
CA GLN A 39 -1.84 10.67 -3.89
C GLN A 39 -1.38 11.23 -5.24
N GLY A 40 -1.70 10.55 -6.34
CA GLY A 40 -1.24 10.94 -7.67
C GLY A 40 0.27 10.83 -7.83
N ARG A 41 0.89 9.84 -7.21
CA ARG A 41 2.34 9.68 -7.19
C ARG A 41 2.75 8.38 -7.85
N THR A 42 3.73 8.44 -8.74
CA THR A 42 4.27 7.26 -9.45
C THR A 42 5.73 7.04 -9.06
N PHE A 43 6.06 5.81 -8.75
CA PHE A 43 7.42 5.35 -8.44
C PHE A 43 7.95 4.60 -9.66
N ARG A 44 9.16 4.92 -10.07
CA ARG A 44 9.74 4.42 -11.32
C ARG A 44 10.82 3.38 -11.12
N THR A 45 11.32 3.24 -9.90
CA THR A 45 12.35 2.27 -9.57
C THR A 45 11.98 1.47 -8.34
N ARG A 46 12.47 0.23 -8.29
CA ARG A 46 12.34 -0.60 -7.09
C ARG A 46 12.91 0.12 -5.87
N GLN A 47 14.02 0.81 -6.04
CA GLN A 47 14.69 1.50 -4.94
C GLN A 47 13.82 2.62 -4.36
N GLU A 48 13.23 3.46 -5.20
CA GLU A 48 12.30 4.50 -4.73
C GLU A 48 11.14 3.90 -3.95
N PHE A 49 10.56 2.82 -4.47
CA PHE A 49 9.44 2.16 -3.84
C PHE A 49 9.82 1.61 -2.47
N THR A 50 10.98 0.94 -2.38
CA THR A 50 11.47 0.33 -1.15
C THR A 50 11.90 1.36 -0.11
N ASP A 51 12.53 2.45 -0.55
CA ASP A 51 13.16 3.41 0.36
C ASP A 51 12.24 4.58 0.73
N ASP A 52 11.28 4.92 -0.13
CA ASP A 52 10.40 6.07 0.10
C ASP A 52 8.95 5.69 0.36
N PHE A 53 8.36 4.87 -0.53
CA PHE A 53 6.93 4.58 -0.44
C PHE A 53 6.59 3.72 0.77
N LEU A 54 7.28 2.59 0.91
CA LEU A 54 6.97 1.65 2.00
C LEU A 54 7.27 2.24 3.37
N PRO A 55 8.44 2.85 3.60
CA PRO A 55 8.70 3.48 4.89
C PRO A 55 7.76 4.65 5.20
N GLY A 56 7.26 5.33 4.18
CA GLY A 56 6.32 6.44 4.36
C GLY A 56 5.06 6.04 5.13
N TRP A 57 4.51 4.87 4.83
CA TRP A 57 3.36 4.35 5.57
C TRP A 57 3.69 4.10 7.04
N VAL A 58 4.85 3.53 7.31
CA VAL A 58 5.28 3.21 8.68
C VAL A 58 5.63 4.48 9.46
N GLN A 59 6.16 5.49 8.79
CA GLN A 59 6.43 6.80 9.43
C GLN A 59 5.15 7.47 9.88
N THR A 60 4.07 7.33 9.13
CA THR A 60 2.76 7.88 9.50
C THR A 60 2.09 7.06 10.60
N SER A 61 2.26 5.75 10.55
CA SER A 61 1.66 4.82 11.51
C SER A 61 2.64 3.68 11.78
N SER A 62 3.31 3.72 12.94
CA SER A 62 4.34 2.72 13.27
C SER A 62 3.77 1.33 13.44
N ASP A 63 2.50 1.21 13.80
CA ASP A 63 1.80 -0.06 13.99
C ASP A 63 0.95 -0.46 12.79
N ILE A 64 1.10 0.19 11.65
CA ILE A 64 0.30 -0.11 10.46
C ILE A 64 0.44 -1.57 10.06
N ARG A 65 -0.66 -2.18 9.69
CA ARG A 65 -0.69 -3.58 9.24
C ARG A 65 -1.68 -3.76 8.11
N ILE A 66 -1.40 -4.72 7.29
CA ILE A 66 -2.30 -5.20 6.23
C ILE A 66 -3.14 -6.31 6.83
N ASP A 67 -4.46 -6.14 6.81
CA ASP A 67 -5.42 -7.08 7.37
C ASP A 67 -6.37 -7.60 6.29
N GLY A 68 -6.71 -8.89 6.39
CA GLY A 68 -7.76 -9.51 5.60
C GLY A 68 -7.57 -9.47 4.09
N PRO A 69 -6.36 -9.72 3.57
CA PRO A 69 -6.14 -9.64 2.13
C PRO A 69 -6.91 -10.72 1.38
N ARG A 70 -7.51 -10.33 0.26
CA ARG A 70 -8.21 -11.22 -0.66
C ARG A 70 -7.59 -11.05 -2.03
N TYR A 71 -7.02 -12.13 -2.58
CA TYR A 71 -6.28 -12.10 -3.84
C TYR A 71 -7.13 -12.67 -4.96
N LEU A 72 -7.15 -11.96 -6.08
CA LEU A 72 -7.80 -12.39 -7.31
C LEU A 72 -6.73 -12.58 -8.38
N ASP A 73 -6.60 -13.81 -8.87
CA ASP A 73 -5.63 -14.16 -9.90
C ASP A 73 -6.20 -13.79 -11.28
N ALA A 74 -5.60 -12.78 -11.91
CA ALA A 74 -5.95 -12.38 -13.28
C ALA A 74 -4.79 -12.63 -14.24
N GLY A 75 -3.99 -13.67 -14.01
CA GLY A 75 -2.85 -14.02 -14.84
C GLY A 75 -1.61 -13.22 -14.52
N GLN A 76 -1.22 -12.32 -15.41
CA GLN A 76 -0.07 -11.45 -15.17
C GLN A 76 -0.39 -10.24 -14.29
N THR A 77 -1.63 -10.13 -13.85
CA THR A 77 -2.04 -9.14 -12.86
C THR A 77 -2.71 -9.86 -11.70
N VAL A 78 -2.32 -9.53 -10.48
CA VAL A 78 -3.00 -9.99 -9.28
C VAL A 78 -3.67 -8.79 -8.63
N VAL A 79 -4.96 -8.89 -8.38
CA VAL A 79 -5.75 -7.87 -7.69
C VAL A 79 -5.88 -8.29 -6.24
N CYS A 80 -5.66 -7.37 -5.32
CA CYS A 80 -5.83 -7.62 -3.91
C CYS A 80 -6.67 -6.52 -3.27
N THR A 81 -7.69 -6.91 -2.52
CA THR A 81 -8.38 -5.99 -1.62
C THR A 81 -7.97 -6.30 -0.20
N PHE A 82 -7.73 -5.29 0.58
CA PHE A 82 -7.31 -5.45 1.98
C PHE A 82 -7.62 -4.18 2.76
N THR A 83 -7.45 -4.24 4.06
CA THR A 83 -7.57 -3.07 4.93
C THR A 83 -6.20 -2.79 5.51
N VAL A 84 -5.76 -1.53 5.48
CA VAL A 84 -4.65 -1.11 6.34
C VAL A 84 -5.24 -0.48 7.58
N ALA A 85 -4.72 -0.86 8.73
CA ALA A 85 -5.17 -0.36 10.01
C ALA A 85 -3.98 -0.01 10.89
N GLY A 86 -4.14 1.01 11.70
CA GLY A 86 -3.09 1.45 12.60
C GLY A 86 -3.48 2.69 13.36
N THR A 87 -2.50 3.28 14.03
CA THR A 87 -2.62 4.51 14.80
C THR A 87 -1.80 5.60 14.14
N HIS A 88 -2.38 6.76 13.95
CA HIS A 88 -1.68 7.92 13.37
C HIS A 88 -0.76 8.54 14.42
N ASP A 89 0.43 7.97 14.56
CA ASP A 89 1.43 8.35 15.56
C ASP A 89 2.65 9.09 14.99
N GLY A 90 2.66 9.35 13.68
CA GLY A 90 3.68 10.14 13.01
C GLY A 90 3.06 11.09 12.01
N PRO A 91 3.85 11.93 11.35
CA PRO A 91 3.31 12.95 10.44
C PRO A 91 2.67 12.31 9.19
N LEU A 92 1.62 12.95 8.70
CA LEU A 92 1.00 12.65 7.41
C LEU A 92 1.06 13.93 6.58
N GLY A 93 2.06 14.05 5.68
CA GLY A 93 2.31 15.29 4.96
C GLY A 93 2.48 16.46 5.93
N PRO A 94 1.70 17.56 5.77
CA PRO A 94 1.80 18.71 6.67
C PRO A 94 1.09 18.49 8.02
N PHE A 95 0.40 17.36 8.22
CA PHE A 95 -0.39 17.13 9.42
C PHE A 95 0.42 16.39 10.48
N PRO A 96 0.54 16.94 11.70
CA PRO A 96 1.18 16.21 12.79
C PRO A 96 0.32 15.04 13.26
N ALA A 97 0.93 14.13 14.01
CA ALA A 97 0.25 12.97 14.56
C ALA A 97 -1.00 13.35 15.36
N THR A 98 -2.10 12.65 15.11
CA THR A 98 -3.36 12.87 15.85
C THR A 98 -3.58 11.87 16.97
N GLY A 99 -2.84 10.75 16.96
CA GLY A 99 -3.06 9.64 17.89
C GLY A 99 -4.34 8.85 17.63
N LYS A 100 -5.06 9.14 16.55
CA LYS A 100 -6.31 8.45 16.22
C LYS A 100 -6.04 7.19 15.46
N GLU A 101 -6.91 6.19 15.66
CA GLU A 101 -6.88 4.96 14.89
C GLU A 101 -7.59 5.13 13.56
N PHE A 102 -7.15 4.36 12.56
CA PHE A 102 -7.80 4.31 11.26
C PHE A 102 -7.87 2.87 10.75
N ALA A 103 -8.84 2.62 9.89
CA ALA A 103 -8.96 1.39 9.12
C ALA A 103 -9.43 1.77 7.73
N LEU A 104 -8.57 1.58 6.73
CA LEU A 104 -8.78 2.09 5.39
C LEU A 104 -8.82 0.94 4.39
N PRO A 105 -9.95 0.75 3.68
CA PRO A 105 -10.00 -0.24 2.61
C PRO A 105 -9.17 0.21 1.41
N LEU A 106 -8.41 -0.72 0.82
CA LEU A 106 -7.62 -0.48 -0.36
C LEU A 106 -7.87 -1.56 -1.40
N CYS A 107 -7.62 -1.18 -2.66
CA CYS A 107 -7.54 -2.12 -3.78
C CYS A 107 -6.19 -1.92 -4.45
N GLU A 108 -5.46 -3.00 -4.63
CA GLU A 108 -4.10 -2.95 -5.16
C GLU A 108 -3.97 -3.96 -6.29
N MET A 109 -3.29 -3.57 -7.36
CA MET A 109 -2.92 -4.48 -8.43
C MET A 109 -1.41 -4.55 -8.51
N TRP A 110 -0.88 -5.78 -8.62
CA TRP A 110 0.52 -6.02 -8.97
C TRP A 110 0.56 -6.59 -10.38
N HIS A 111 1.41 -6.01 -11.23
CA HIS A 111 1.60 -6.45 -12.61
C HIS A 111 2.91 -7.20 -12.73
N PHE A 112 2.85 -8.36 -13.38
CA PHE A 112 3.99 -9.26 -13.52
C PHE A 112 4.36 -9.41 -14.99
N ASP A 113 5.64 -9.58 -15.27
CA ASP A 113 6.07 -9.99 -16.60
C ASP A 113 6.02 -11.51 -16.74
N SER A 114 6.37 -12.02 -17.93
CA SER A 114 6.31 -13.46 -18.21
C SER A 114 7.31 -14.28 -17.39
N SER A 115 8.32 -13.64 -16.81
CA SER A 115 9.32 -14.32 -15.96
C SER A 115 8.91 -14.34 -14.48
N GLY A 116 7.81 -13.68 -14.13
CA GLY A 116 7.33 -13.60 -12.74
C GLY A 116 7.90 -12.43 -11.94
N GLN A 117 8.56 -11.48 -12.59
CA GLN A 117 8.98 -10.26 -11.93
C GLN A 117 7.81 -9.26 -11.86
N VAL A 118 7.72 -8.55 -10.76
CA VAL A 118 6.78 -7.43 -10.62
C VAL A 118 7.34 -6.24 -11.38
N ILE A 119 6.57 -5.75 -12.36
CA ILE A 119 6.97 -4.62 -13.20
C ILE A 119 6.19 -3.35 -12.88
N GLY A 120 5.26 -3.42 -11.96
CA GLY A 120 4.49 -2.25 -11.56
C GLY A 120 3.29 -2.62 -10.71
N GLY A 121 2.52 -1.60 -10.39
CA GLY A 121 1.30 -1.78 -9.62
C GLY A 121 0.46 -0.52 -9.63
N ASP A 122 -0.75 -0.66 -9.10
CA ASP A 122 -1.70 0.42 -8.93
C ASP A 122 -2.35 0.28 -7.56
N LEU A 123 -2.41 1.36 -6.82
CA LEU A 123 -3.04 1.40 -5.51
C LEU A 123 -4.15 2.43 -5.51
N TYR A 124 -5.32 2.02 -5.05
CA TYR A 124 -6.50 2.86 -4.95
C TYR A 124 -7.03 2.85 -3.52
N TYR A 125 -7.28 4.00 -2.99
CA TYR A 125 -7.97 4.17 -1.70
C TYR A 125 -8.56 5.57 -1.62
N ASP A 126 -9.44 5.77 -0.64
CA ASP A 126 -10.11 7.03 -0.45
C ASP A 126 -9.34 7.90 0.57
N GLN A 127 -8.57 8.85 0.06
CA GLN A 127 -7.79 9.77 0.89
C GLN A 127 -8.70 10.63 1.79
N VAL A 128 -9.87 11.00 1.32
CA VAL A 128 -10.82 11.80 2.11
C VAL A 128 -11.31 10.97 3.31
N SER A 129 -11.59 9.69 3.11
CA SER A 129 -11.97 8.80 4.20
C SER A 129 -10.87 8.70 5.26
N LEU A 130 -9.61 8.58 4.84
CA LEU A 130 -8.49 8.56 5.78
C LEU A 130 -8.44 9.84 6.60
N LEU A 131 -8.48 10.99 5.94
CA LEU A 131 -8.40 12.28 6.61
C LEU A 131 -9.61 12.49 7.55
N ALA A 132 -10.79 12.03 7.16
CA ALA A 132 -11.98 12.12 8.00
C ALA A 132 -11.84 11.26 9.27
N GLN A 133 -11.31 10.04 9.13
CA GLN A 133 -11.09 9.15 10.29
C GLN A 133 -10.08 9.77 11.27
N LEU A 134 -9.12 10.52 10.78
CA LEU A 134 -8.12 11.18 11.60
C LEU A 134 -8.56 12.54 12.13
N GLY A 135 -9.77 12.99 11.80
CA GLY A 135 -10.27 14.28 12.23
C GLY A 135 -9.62 15.46 11.54
N LEU A 136 -9.01 15.23 10.36
CA LEU A 136 -8.28 16.26 9.62
C LEU A 136 -9.09 16.91 8.51
N MET A 137 -10.30 16.39 8.24
CA MET A 137 -11.22 17.01 7.32
C MET A 137 -12.13 17.97 8.04
N PRO A 138 -12.42 19.14 7.44
CA PRO A 138 -13.46 20.00 8.01
C PRO A 138 -14.76 19.21 8.07
N GLN A 139 -15.37 19.18 9.23
CA GLN A 139 -16.70 18.59 9.37
C GLN A 139 -17.67 19.47 8.61
N SER A 140 -18.48 18.86 7.73
CA SER A 140 -19.55 19.60 7.13
C SER A 140 -20.46 20.05 8.28
N SER A 141 -20.53 21.36 8.50
CA SER A 141 -21.52 21.90 9.38
C SER A 141 -22.87 21.70 8.71
N ASN A 142 -23.47 20.57 8.94
CA ASN A 142 -24.88 20.47 8.65
C ASN A 142 -25.59 21.28 9.70
N ALA A 143 -25.77 22.47 9.30
CA ALA A 143 -26.77 23.22 10.05
C ALA A 143 -28.07 22.41 10.07
#